data_2f57f08b20e1cb709c6d408a9d2b5049
#
_entry.id   2f57f08b20e1cb709c6d408a9d2b5049
#
_cell.length_a   1.000
_cell.length_b   1.000
_cell.length_c   1.000
_cell.angle_alpha   90.00
_cell.angle_beta   90.00
_cell.angle_gamma   90.00
#
_symmetry.space_group_name_H-M   'P 1'
#
loop_
_entity.id
_entity.type
_entity.pdbx_description
1 polymer ?
#
loop_
_entity_poly.entity_id
_entity_poly.type
_entity_poly.pdbx_seq_one_letter_code
_entity_poly.pdbx_strand_id
1 'polypeptide(L)'
;MKGFIKLIIVIAVLGGLWFAWEQWKGNEAIQVDYQTEPLEKGDLMITIEATGVTEPDELVDVGAQVSGIIMEFGKDLNGKVVDYSSPVKAGQILAEIDKLPVQLDVQRAEASKAQAIAGIARAKADIQQAKAKHQQARLDRERAEKLGPGDALSKSSYDQYIADEETARANVAVAEASLQEAEASLKQAEAALKKEMRNLEYTTIKSPVDGVVVKRLVNIGQTVISSMSASSLFYIATDLSKLKIWAAVNEADIGSIRKGQEVLFTVDAFAGRKFKGTVDKIRLDATMTSNVVTYIVDIDVPNPDKLLIPYLTANVQFVVEDIRNAFLVSNAALRFRPETELVSAEQKAAFDRMQPELAAPVRDGQKKKAVVWELRDNLLYPHLVTKGESNGMLTAIAGETLR
;
A
#
# COMPACT_ATOMS: atom_id res chain seq x y z
N MET A 1 -83.87 65.09 -15.57
CA MET A 1 -83.45 64.14 -16.65
C MET A 1 -82.08 64.37 -17.24
N LYS A 2 -81.56 65.62 -17.38
CA LYS A 2 -80.19 65.85 -17.96
C LYS A 2 -79.01 65.32 -17.12
N GLY A 3 -79.16 65.16 -15.80
CA GLY A 3 -78.09 64.61 -14.93
C GLY A 3 -77.91 63.07 -15.01
N PHE A 4 -79.00 62.33 -15.21
CA PHE A 4 -79.02 60.89 -15.29
C PHE A 4 -78.39 60.36 -16.60
N ILE A 5 -78.56 61.09 -17.68
CA ILE A 5 -77.92 60.74 -18.97
C ILE A 5 -76.42 60.97 -18.93
N LYS A 6 -75.90 61.98 -18.24
CA LYS A 6 -74.52 62.24 -18.09
C LYS A 6 -73.78 61.10 -17.23
N LEU A 7 -74.51 60.58 -16.22
CA LEU A 7 -74.03 59.50 -15.40
C LEU A 7 -73.85 58.17 -16.19
N ILE A 8 -74.84 57.87 -17.05
CA ILE A 8 -74.79 56.67 -17.90
C ILE A 8 -73.68 56.74 -18.94
N ILE A 9 -73.45 57.95 -19.53
CA ILE A 9 -72.33 58.12 -20.48
C ILE A 9 -70.98 57.96 -19.79
N VAL A 10 -70.79 58.45 -18.57
CA VAL A 10 -69.54 58.28 -17.81
C VAL A 10 -69.29 56.83 -17.44
N ILE A 11 -70.32 56.08 -17.06
CA ILE A 11 -70.20 54.61 -16.77
C ILE A 11 -69.85 53.82 -18.04
N ALA A 12 -70.48 54.17 -19.18
CA ALA A 12 -70.20 53.54 -20.48
C ALA A 12 -68.77 53.81 -20.96
N VAL A 13 -68.25 55.04 -20.76
CA VAL A 13 -66.90 55.40 -21.12
C VAL A 13 -65.85 54.70 -20.16
N LEU A 14 -66.15 54.67 -18.87
CA LEU A 14 -65.26 53.93 -17.91
C LEU A 14 -65.30 52.44 -18.16
N GLY A 15 -66.44 51.83 -18.49
CA GLY A 15 -66.53 50.42 -18.87
C GLY A 15 -65.80 50.10 -20.18
N GLY A 16 -65.91 51.02 -21.17
CA GLY A 16 -65.17 50.90 -22.43
C GLY A 16 -63.64 51.02 -22.24
N LEU A 17 -63.22 51.97 -21.39
CA LEU A 17 -61.81 52.12 -21.04
C LEU A 17 -61.30 50.94 -20.24
N TRP A 18 -62.09 50.38 -19.33
CA TRP A 18 -61.72 49.18 -18.57
C TRP A 18 -61.60 47.94 -19.46
N PHE A 19 -62.55 47.77 -20.41
CA PHE A 19 -62.55 46.68 -21.39
C PHE A 19 -61.37 46.80 -22.37
N ALA A 20 -61.09 48.04 -22.84
CA ALA A 20 -59.89 48.30 -23.69
C ALA A 20 -58.60 48.06 -22.94
N TRP A 21 -58.53 48.39 -21.63
CA TRP A 21 -57.37 48.12 -20.78
C TRP A 21 -57.17 46.62 -20.51
N GLU A 22 -58.27 45.88 -20.34
CA GLU A 22 -58.24 44.43 -20.14
C GLU A 22 -57.82 43.66 -21.41
N GLN A 23 -58.30 44.13 -22.59
CA GLN A 23 -57.81 43.62 -23.88
C GLN A 23 -56.34 43.99 -24.15
N TRP A 24 -55.89 45.14 -23.71
CA TRP A 24 -54.46 45.52 -23.86
C TRP A 24 -53.57 44.77 -22.92
N LYS A 25 -53.97 44.49 -21.72
CA LYS A 25 -53.28 43.66 -20.77
C LYS A 25 -53.15 42.19 -21.19
N GLY A 26 -54.13 41.68 -21.98
CA GLY A 26 -54.13 40.33 -22.49
C GLY A 26 -53.10 40.04 -23.61
N ASN A 27 -52.36 41.05 -24.05
CA ASN A 27 -51.44 40.93 -25.19
C ASN A 27 -49.98 41.19 -24.83
N GLU A 28 -49.61 41.20 -23.53
CA GLU A 28 -48.20 41.07 -23.15
C GLU A 28 -47.78 39.61 -23.38
N ALA A 29 -47.26 39.32 -24.58
CA ALA A 29 -46.54 38.08 -24.85
C ALA A 29 -45.46 37.96 -23.82
N ILE A 30 -45.52 36.93 -22.97
CA ILE A 30 -44.48 36.61 -22.00
C ILE A 30 -43.18 36.43 -22.80
N GLN A 31 -42.31 37.45 -22.81
CA GLN A 31 -40.95 37.30 -23.35
C GLN A 31 -40.17 36.44 -22.37
N VAL A 32 -40.14 35.15 -22.64
CA VAL A 32 -39.25 34.24 -21.91
C VAL A 32 -37.88 34.33 -22.56
N ASP A 33 -36.92 34.79 -21.80
CA ASP A 33 -35.52 34.82 -22.22
C ASP A 33 -34.91 33.44 -22.00
N TYR A 34 -34.65 32.72 -23.09
CA TYR A 34 -34.05 31.38 -23.06
C TYR A 34 -32.53 31.49 -23.07
N GLN A 35 -31.87 30.91 -22.08
CA GLN A 35 -30.44 30.70 -22.13
C GLN A 35 -30.13 29.55 -23.10
N THR A 36 -29.55 29.88 -24.24
CA THR A 36 -29.20 28.93 -25.30
C THR A 36 -27.70 28.78 -25.37
N GLU A 37 -27.23 27.56 -25.61
CA GLU A 37 -25.83 27.22 -25.86
C GLU A 37 -25.72 26.66 -27.28
N PRO A 38 -24.63 26.97 -28.04
CA PRO A 38 -24.42 26.35 -29.33
C PRO A 38 -24.11 24.86 -29.16
N LEU A 39 -24.66 24.05 -30.08
CA LEU A 39 -24.33 22.63 -30.13
C LEU A 39 -22.94 22.46 -30.76
N GLU A 40 -21.97 22.09 -29.97
CA GLU A 40 -20.58 21.92 -30.42
C GLU A 40 -20.15 20.44 -30.34
N LYS A 41 -19.19 20.08 -31.22
CA LYS A 41 -18.49 18.81 -31.12
C LYS A 41 -17.27 19.00 -30.25
N GLY A 42 -17.10 18.10 -29.32
CA GLY A 42 -15.97 18.13 -28.41
C GLY A 42 -15.59 16.74 -27.92
N ASP A 43 -14.53 16.71 -27.15
CA ASP A 43 -14.08 15.50 -26.47
C ASP A 43 -14.66 15.49 -25.04
N LEU A 44 -15.24 14.35 -24.66
CA LEU A 44 -15.82 14.14 -23.35
C LEU A 44 -15.00 13.05 -22.62
N MET A 45 -14.31 13.47 -21.59
CA MET A 45 -13.58 12.55 -20.72
C MET A 45 -14.43 12.27 -19.47
N ILE A 46 -14.67 11.00 -19.21
CA ILE A 46 -15.37 10.53 -18.02
C ILE A 46 -14.33 10.03 -17.05
N THR A 47 -14.29 10.65 -15.90
CA THR A 47 -13.29 10.35 -14.87
C THR A 47 -13.94 10.04 -13.53
N ILE A 48 -13.32 9.09 -12.81
CA ILE A 48 -13.59 8.86 -11.40
C ILE A 48 -12.51 9.59 -10.61
N GLU A 49 -12.92 10.43 -9.69
CA GLU A 49 -12.02 11.20 -8.85
C GLU A 49 -11.75 10.46 -7.53
N ALA A 50 -10.48 10.46 -7.12
CA ALA A 50 -10.05 9.92 -5.86
C ALA A 50 -8.86 10.72 -5.32
N THR A 51 -8.61 10.60 -4.02
CA THR A 51 -7.40 11.14 -3.39
C THR A 51 -6.46 9.99 -3.05
N GLY A 52 -5.17 10.25 -3.20
CA GLY A 52 -4.14 9.27 -2.88
C GLY A 52 -2.89 9.93 -2.30
N VAL A 53 -1.93 9.09 -1.92
CA VAL A 53 -0.63 9.51 -1.41
C VAL A 53 0.45 8.86 -2.25
N THR A 54 1.49 9.65 -2.58
CA THR A 54 2.67 9.11 -3.28
C THR A 54 3.53 8.32 -2.30
N GLU A 55 3.88 7.10 -2.66
CA GLU A 55 4.74 6.20 -1.90
C GLU A 55 5.90 5.72 -2.77
N PRO A 56 7.08 5.41 -2.21
CA PRO A 56 8.12 4.72 -2.96
C PRO A 56 7.60 3.35 -3.44
N ASP A 57 8.08 2.88 -4.59
CA ASP A 57 7.73 1.53 -5.09
C ASP A 57 8.16 0.44 -4.10
N GLU A 58 9.38 0.56 -3.56
CA GLU A 58 9.91 -0.30 -2.52
C GLU A 58 10.43 0.53 -1.34
N LEU A 59 9.89 0.27 -0.17
CA LEU A 59 10.29 0.88 1.09
C LEU A 59 10.78 -0.21 2.04
N VAL A 60 12.05 -0.14 2.42
CA VAL A 60 12.67 -1.10 3.35
C VAL A 60 12.74 -0.49 4.73
N ASP A 61 12.16 -1.19 5.70
CA ASP A 61 12.22 -0.84 7.12
C ASP A 61 13.45 -1.49 7.76
N VAL A 62 14.33 -0.67 8.29
CA VAL A 62 15.55 -1.09 9.01
C VAL A 62 15.36 -0.86 10.50
N GLY A 63 15.19 -1.95 11.24
CA GLY A 63 15.01 -1.95 12.68
C GLY A 63 16.24 -2.45 13.46
N ALA A 64 16.21 -2.28 14.78
CA ALA A 64 17.21 -2.81 15.69
C ALA A 64 16.93 -4.29 16.04
N GLN A 65 17.94 -5.14 15.97
CA GLN A 65 17.85 -6.55 16.37
C GLN A 65 18.37 -6.79 17.80
N VAL A 66 19.10 -5.82 18.37
CA VAL A 66 19.57 -5.81 19.75
C VAL A 66 19.18 -4.51 20.43
N SER A 67 18.97 -4.58 21.74
CA SER A 67 18.63 -3.40 22.54
C SER A 67 19.90 -2.68 23.00
N GLY A 68 19.84 -1.34 23.04
CA GLY A 68 20.94 -0.50 23.51
C GLY A 68 20.74 0.97 23.18
N ILE A 69 21.75 1.78 23.44
CA ILE A 69 21.73 3.21 23.18
C ILE A 69 22.42 3.48 21.85
N ILE A 70 21.82 4.33 21.01
CA ILE A 70 22.45 4.81 19.77
C ILE A 70 23.61 5.73 20.13
N MET A 71 24.82 5.35 19.77
CA MET A 71 26.03 6.13 20.08
C MET A 71 26.33 7.12 18.97
N GLU A 72 26.26 6.68 17.72
CA GLU A 72 26.58 7.52 16.57
C GLU A 72 25.85 7.05 15.30
N PHE A 73 25.77 7.92 14.32
CA PHE A 73 25.31 7.60 12.97
C PHE A 73 26.50 7.40 12.04
N GLY A 74 26.36 6.51 11.09
CA GLY A 74 27.31 6.30 10.02
C GLY A 74 27.43 7.53 9.09
N LYS A 75 28.25 7.40 8.05
CA LYS A 75 28.40 8.40 7.00
C LYS A 75 27.72 7.94 5.74
N ASP A 76 27.08 8.88 5.03
CA ASP A 76 26.48 8.66 3.72
C ASP A 76 27.56 8.56 2.61
N LEU A 77 27.13 8.38 1.38
CA LEU A 77 28.03 8.31 0.22
C LEU A 77 28.78 9.64 -0.05
N ASN A 78 28.30 10.76 0.49
CA ASN A 78 28.91 12.06 0.38
C ASN A 78 29.83 12.38 1.57
N GLY A 79 30.02 11.44 2.50
CA GLY A 79 30.82 11.62 3.71
C GLY A 79 30.14 12.42 4.82
N LYS A 80 28.86 12.77 4.68
CA LYS A 80 28.06 13.41 5.71
C LYS A 80 27.44 12.37 6.64
N VAL A 81 27.08 12.78 7.84
CA VAL A 81 26.31 11.95 8.77
C VAL A 81 25.00 11.51 8.12
N VAL A 82 24.65 10.23 8.25
CA VAL A 82 23.39 9.69 7.72
C VAL A 82 22.20 10.41 8.36
N ASP A 83 21.38 11.02 7.49
CA ASP A 83 20.19 11.75 7.88
C ASP A 83 19.13 11.61 6.77
N TYR A 84 18.05 12.39 6.83
CA TYR A 84 17.03 12.47 5.77
C TYR A 84 17.68 12.76 4.42
N SER A 85 17.18 12.11 3.38
CA SER A 85 17.65 12.22 2.00
C SER A 85 19.11 11.78 1.76
N SER A 86 19.75 11.10 2.72
CA SER A 86 21.10 10.57 2.57
C SER A 86 21.11 9.38 1.61
N PRO A 87 21.92 9.39 0.55
CA PRO A 87 22.14 8.21 -0.30
C PRO A 87 22.99 7.19 0.42
N VAL A 88 22.59 5.93 0.40
CA VAL A 88 23.26 4.82 1.07
C VAL A 88 23.36 3.61 0.15
N LYS A 89 24.37 2.75 0.41
CA LYS A 89 24.57 1.46 -0.27
C LYS A 89 24.31 0.30 0.66
N ALA A 90 24.01 -0.84 0.08
CA ALA A 90 23.92 -2.10 0.81
C ALA A 90 25.21 -2.40 1.59
N GLY A 91 25.08 -2.77 2.87
CA GLY A 91 26.19 -2.99 3.78
C GLY A 91 26.78 -1.73 4.43
N GLN A 92 26.36 -0.53 4.03
CA GLN A 92 26.81 0.74 4.63
C GLN A 92 26.25 0.92 6.03
N ILE A 93 27.08 1.41 6.95
CA ILE A 93 26.70 1.64 8.34
C ILE A 93 25.77 2.85 8.42
N LEU A 94 24.59 2.64 9.02
CA LEU A 94 23.59 3.68 9.27
C LEU A 94 23.69 4.23 10.68
N ALA A 95 23.87 3.35 11.67
CA ALA A 95 24.00 3.73 13.08
C ALA A 95 24.78 2.66 13.85
N GLU A 96 25.34 3.05 14.98
CA GLU A 96 25.99 2.15 15.93
C GLU A 96 25.31 2.23 17.29
N ILE A 97 24.97 1.05 17.83
CA ILE A 97 24.50 0.86 19.20
C ILE A 97 25.72 0.65 20.10
N ASP A 98 25.61 1.02 21.38
CA ASP A 98 26.66 0.76 22.38
C ASP A 98 27.08 -0.74 22.36
N LYS A 99 28.34 -0.96 21.98
CA LYS A 99 28.92 -2.31 21.83
C LYS A 99 29.40 -2.91 23.14
N LEU A 100 29.65 -2.04 24.14
CA LEU A 100 30.32 -2.46 25.36
C LEU A 100 29.61 -3.61 26.12
N PRO A 101 28.32 -3.55 26.38
CA PRO A 101 27.60 -4.64 27.04
C PRO A 101 27.70 -5.96 26.28
N VAL A 102 27.51 -5.91 24.96
CA VAL A 102 27.53 -7.10 24.11
C VAL A 102 28.96 -7.68 23.97
N GLN A 103 29.98 -6.82 23.95
CA GLN A 103 31.38 -7.26 23.97
C GLN A 103 31.72 -8.02 25.24
N LEU A 104 31.21 -7.59 26.40
CA LEU A 104 31.39 -8.32 27.67
C LEU A 104 30.70 -9.69 27.64
N ASP A 105 29.56 -9.81 26.98
CA ASP A 105 28.89 -11.11 26.80
C ASP A 105 29.66 -12.03 25.88
N VAL A 106 30.27 -11.51 24.79
CA VAL A 106 31.20 -12.27 23.94
C VAL A 106 32.41 -12.77 24.76
N GLN A 107 33.04 -11.90 25.55
CA GLN A 107 34.16 -12.29 26.39
C GLN A 107 33.77 -13.40 27.41
N ARG A 108 32.59 -13.32 28.00
CA ARG A 108 32.06 -14.35 28.88
C ARG A 108 31.88 -15.68 28.16
N ALA A 109 31.34 -15.66 26.95
CA ALA A 109 31.18 -16.87 26.13
C ALA A 109 32.52 -17.45 25.69
N GLU A 110 33.53 -16.61 25.38
CA GLU A 110 34.91 -17.06 25.09
C GLU A 110 35.54 -17.74 26.28
N ALA A 111 35.40 -17.19 27.49
CA ALA A 111 35.86 -17.83 28.71
C ALA A 111 35.21 -19.19 28.96
N SER A 112 33.89 -19.29 28.72
CA SER A 112 33.16 -20.56 28.82
C SER A 112 33.68 -21.60 27.81
N LYS A 113 33.93 -21.19 26.55
CA LYS A 113 34.57 -22.07 25.56
C LYS A 113 35.96 -22.55 26.02
N ALA A 114 36.80 -21.67 26.55
CA ALA A 114 38.13 -22.02 27.06
C ALA A 114 38.02 -23.03 28.20
N GLN A 115 37.07 -22.89 29.11
CA GLN A 115 36.77 -23.84 30.18
C GLN A 115 36.36 -25.22 29.62
N ALA A 116 35.52 -25.27 28.60
CA ALA A 116 35.12 -26.54 27.97
C ALA A 116 36.31 -27.23 27.27
N ILE A 117 37.22 -26.49 26.64
CA ILE A 117 38.46 -27.02 26.05
C ILE A 117 39.34 -27.64 27.13
N ALA A 118 39.51 -26.97 28.28
CA ALA A 118 40.23 -27.52 29.41
C ALA A 118 39.60 -28.83 29.97
N GLY A 119 38.24 -28.90 29.95
CA GLY A 119 37.49 -30.10 30.27
C GLY A 119 37.83 -31.29 29.36
N ILE A 120 37.91 -31.05 28.05
CA ILE A 120 38.34 -32.09 27.09
C ILE A 120 39.78 -32.55 27.36
N ALA A 121 40.69 -31.63 27.66
CA ALA A 121 42.07 -31.97 27.95
C ALA A 121 42.16 -32.89 29.20
N ARG A 122 41.35 -32.57 30.23
CA ARG A 122 41.24 -33.41 31.44
C ARG A 122 40.70 -34.80 31.11
N ALA A 123 39.57 -34.89 30.40
CA ALA A 123 38.95 -36.16 30.02
C ALA A 123 39.88 -37.04 29.18
N LYS A 124 40.70 -36.43 28.28
CA LYS A 124 41.74 -37.15 27.54
C LYS A 124 42.83 -37.73 28.44
N ALA A 125 43.24 -36.98 29.47
CA ALA A 125 44.22 -37.47 30.46
C ALA A 125 43.62 -38.63 31.29
N ASP A 126 42.37 -38.54 31.69
CA ASP A 126 41.65 -39.59 32.41
C ASP A 126 41.58 -40.91 31.60
N ILE A 127 41.29 -40.79 30.27
CA ILE A 127 41.31 -41.93 29.34
C ILE A 127 42.72 -42.56 29.30
N GLN A 128 43.80 -41.78 29.22
CA GLN A 128 45.17 -42.32 29.21
C GLN A 128 45.46 -43.08 30.51
N GLN A 129 45.05 -42.52 31.66
CA GLN A 129 45.18 -43.17 32.94
C GLN A 129 44.38 -44.48 33.00
N ALA A 130 43.14 -44.50 32.56
CA ALA A 130 42.27 -45.70 32.53
C ALA A 130 42.86 -46.76 31.58
N LYS A 131 43.38 -46.38 30.40
CA LYS A 131 44.04 -47.29 29.45
C LYS A 131 45.29 -47.90 30.02
N ALA A 132 46.11 -47.14 30.76
CA ALA A 132 47.30 -47.66 31.41
C ALA A 132 46.96 -48.70 32.48
N LYS A 133 45.93 -48.46 33.31
CA LYS A 133 45.43 -49.43 34.30
C LYS A 133 44.86 -50.69 33.64
N HIS A 134 44.09 -50.55 32.58
CA HIS A 134 43.55 -51.68 31.81
C HIS A 134 44.72 -52.52 31.20
N GLN A 135 45.76 -51.90 30.65
CA GLN A 135 46.90 -52.56 30.12
C GLN A 135 47.62 -53.37 31.21
N GLN A 136 47.77 -52.83 32.42
CA GLN A 136 48.38 -53.53 33.56
C GLN A 136 47.55 -54.77 33.95
N ALA A 137 46.23 -54.57 34.17
CA ALA A 137 45.32 -55.68 34.54
C ALA A 137 45.28 -56.79 33.46
N ARG A 138 45.37 -56.43 32.18
CA ARG A 138 45.43 -57.37 31.06
C ARG A 138 46.71 -58.20 31.11
N LEU A 139 47.87 -57.57 31.37
CA LEU A 139 49.16 -58.28 31.52
C LEU A 139 49.17 -59.22 32.75
N ASP A 140 48.50 -58.80 33.83
CA ASP A 140 48.37 -59.61 35.03
C ASP A 140 47.50 -60.84 34.79
N ARG A 141 46.39 -60.67 34.09
CA ARG A 141 45.52 -61.77 33.63
C ARG A 141 46.26 -62.70 32.66
N GLU A 142 46.98 -62.20 31.64
CA GLU A 142 47.71 -62.99 30.69
C GLU A 142 48.77 -63.86 31.41
N ARG A 143 49.41 -63.33 32.50
CA ARG A 143 50.31 -64.12 33.37
C ARG A 143 49.61 -65.20 34.17
N ALA A 144 48.44 -64.88 34.72
CA ALA A 144 47.57 -65.78 35.43
C ALA A 144 47.06 -66.94 34.55
N GLU A 145 46.68 -66.62 33.27
CA GLU A 145 46.30 -67.64 32.27
C GLU A 145 47.41 -68.64 31.95
N LYS A 146 48.66 -68.14 31.85
CA LYS A 146 49.80 -69.01 31.61
C LYS A 146 50.12 -69.97 32.78
N LEU A 147 49.85 -69.53 34.02
CA LEU A 147 50.01 -70.36 35.18
C LEU A 147 48.91 -71.39 35.40
N GLY A 148 47.71 -71.03 34.97
CA GLY A 148 46.50 -71.82 35.16
C GLY A 148 46.06 -71.99 36.63
N PRO A 149 44.79 -72.38 36.90
CA PRO A 149 44.40 -72.68 38.29
C PRO A 149 44.98 -74.01 38.71
N GLY A 150 45.72 -73.99 39.85
CA GLY A 150 46.46 -75.20 40.43
C GLY A 150 47.18 -74.81 41.67
N ASP A 151 48.19 -75.62 42.05
CA ASP A 151 48.99 -75.39 43.26
C ASP A 151 49.79 -74.07 43.28
N ALA A 152 50.08 -73.52 42.10
CA ALA A 152 50.78 -72.22 41.94
C ALA A 152 49.87 -71.02 41.96
N LEU A 153 48.54 -71.15 41.64
CA LEU A 153 47.57 -70.10 41.64
C LEU A 153 46.19 -70.63 42.05
N SER A 154 45.64 -70.11 43.15
CA SER A 154 44.30 -70.53 43.58
C SER A 154 43.23 -70.10 42.55
N LYS A 155 42.13 -70.91 42.43
CA LYS A 155 41.03 -70.58 41.55
C LYS A 155 40.40 -69.20 41.85
N SER A 156 40.28 -68.85 43.14
CA SER A 156 39.79 -67.53 43.56
C SER A 156 40.69 -66.39 43.07
N SER A 157 42.00 -66.56 43.12
CA SER A 157 42.91 -65.54 42.60
C SER A 157 42.85 -65.40 41.09
N TYR A 158 42.65 -66.53 40.37
CA TYR A 158 42.50 -66.53 38.92
C TYR A 158 41.19 -65.77 38.50
N ASP A 159 40.09 -66.10 39.17
CA ASP A 159 38.82 -65.43 38.93
C ASP A 159 38.91 -63.92 39.27
N GLN A 160 39.72 -63.55 40.27
CA GLN A 160 39.97 -62.14 40.63
C GLN A 160 40.66 -61.36 39.49
N TYR A 161 41.73 -61.95 38.86
CA TYR A 161 42.43 -61.27 37.73
C TYR A 161 41.53 -61.06 36.53
N ILE A 162 40.58 -61.99 36.28
CA ILE A 162 39.55 -61.79 35.24
C ILE A 162 38.65 -60.62 35.58
N ALA A 163 38.11 -60.58 36.81
CA ALA A 163 37.26 -59.53 37.27
C ALA A 163 37.92 -58.15 37.29
N ASP A 164 39.20 -58.11 37.67
CA ASP A 164 39.97 -56.85 37.67
C ASP A 164 40.19 -56.33 36.27
N GLU A 165 40.46 -57.18 35.25
CA GLU A 165 40.57 -56.73 33.86
C GLU A 165 39.24 -56.25 33.34
N GLU A 166 38.14 -56.96 33.57
CA GLU A 166 36.81 -56.54 33.15
C GLU A 166 36.42 -55.18 33.77
N THR A 167 36.74 -54.98 35.06
CA THR A 167 36.54 -53.74 35.78
C THR A 167 37.35 -52.59 35.14
N ALA A 168 38.66 -52.87 34.89
CA ALA A 168 39.54 -51.86 34.26
C ALA A 168 39.09 -51.51 32.83
N ARG A 169 38.56 -52.48 32.05
CA ARG A 169 38.00 -52.29 30.73
C ARG A 169 36.76 -51.43 30.81
N ALA A 170 35.84 -51.70 31.76
CA ALA A 170 34.64 -50.88 31.99
C ALA A 170 35.02 -49.43 32.35
N ASN A 171 36.09 -49.24 33.16
CA ASN A 171 36.58 -47.89 33.50
C ASN A 171 37.08 -47.09 32.27
N VAL A 172 37.66 -47.77 31.27
CA VAL A 172 38.04 -47.13 30.00
C VAL A 172 36.80 -46.64 29.28
N ALA A 173 35.72 -47.46 29.20
CA ALA A 173 34.47 -47.06 28.55
C ALA A 173 33.81 -45.86 29.27
N VAL A 174 33.85 -45.83 30.60
CA VAL A 174 33.37 -44.66 31.40
C VAL A 174 34.18 -43.41 31.08
N ALA A 175 35.53 -43.52 31.00
CA ALA A 175 36.35 -42.34 30.65
C ALA A 175 36.11 -41.87 29.21
N GLU A 176 35.90 -42.79 28.27
CA GLU A 176 35.51 -42.44 26.87
C GLU A 176 34.13 -41.77 26.80
N ALA A 177 33.17 -42.21 27.59
CA ALA A 177 31.86 -41.52 27.70
C ALA A 177 32.02 -40.11 28.30
N SER A 178 32.86 -39.92 29.29
CA SER A 178 33.18 -38.59 29.86
C SER A 178 33.85 -37.67 28.83
N LEU A 179 34.67 -38.19 27.91
CA LEU A 179 35.17 -37.37 26.79
C LEU A 179 34.07 -36.93 25.86
N GLN A 180 33.10 -37.80 25.51
CA GLN A 180 31.96 -37.43 24.68
C GLN A 180 31.09 -36.33 25.35
N GLU A 181 30.90 -36.40 26.66
CA GLU A 181 30.22 -35.35 27.43
C GLU A 181 30.97 -34.02 27.38
N ALA A 182 32.29 -34.03 27.55
CA ALA A 182 33.14 -32.84 27.44
C ALA A 182 33.11 -32.23 26.02
N GLU A 183 33.11 -33.08 24.98
CA GLU A 183 32.97 -32.63 23.57
C GLU A 183 31.60 -32.03 23.30
N ALA A 184 30.52 -32.59 23.85
CA ALA A 184 29.20 -32.01 23.78
C ALA A 184 29.12 -30.64 24.47
N SER A 185 29.75 -30.51 25.64
CA SER A 185 29.86 -29.23 26.36
C SER A 185 30.63 -28.18 25.54
N LEU A 186 31.71 -28.57 24.85
CA LEU A 186 32.41 -27.65 23.93
C LEU A 186 31.48 -27.16 22.80
N LYS A 187 30.78 -28.07 22.15
CA LYS A 187 29.81 -27.67 21.08
C LYS A 187 28.75 -26.70 21.58
N GLN A 188 28.24 -26.89 22.80
CA GLN A 188 27.33 -25.99 23.44
C GLN A 188 27.95 -24.60 23.67
N ALA A 189 29.18 -24.54 24.20
CA ALA A 189 29.88 -23.28 24.43
C ALA A 189 30.20 -22.55 23.10
N GLU A 190 30.56 -23.29 22.06
CA GLU A 190 30.77 -22.73 20.71
C GLU A 190 29.52 -22.16 20.11
N ALA A 191 28.40 -22.83 20.27
CA ALA A 191 27.07 -22.29 19.80
C ALA A 191 26.69 -21.01 20.56
N ALA A 192 26.93 -20.97 21.88
CA ALA A 192 26.70 -19.77 22.70
C ALA A 192 27.60 -18.61 22.24
N LEU A 193 28.89 -18.85 22.03
CA LEU A 193 29.82 -17.83 21.52
C LEU A 193 29.39 -17.31 20.16
N LYS A 194 29.03 -18.19 19.25
CA LYS A 194 28.54 -17.78 17.92
C LYS A 194 27.28 -16.89 17.99
N LYS A 195 26.38 -17.16 18.92
CA LYS A 195 25.20 -16.34 19.18
C LYS A 195 25.63 -14.94 19.64
N GLU A 196 26.50 -14.83 20.64
CA GLU A 196 26.91 -13.52 21.15
C GLU A 196 27.74 -12.72 20.12
N MET A 197 28.55 -13.37 19.30
CA MET A 197 29.24 -12.73 18.18
C MET A 197 28.22 -12.16 17.15
N ARG A 198 27.14 -12.88 16.88
CA ARG A 198 26.07 -12.37 16.01
C ARG A 198 25.36 -11.18 16.63
N ASN A 199 25.11 -11.18 17.93
CA ASN A 199 24.55 -10.05 18.66
C ASN A 199 25.49 -8.83 18.56
N LEU A 200 26.80 -9.04 18.61
CA LEU A 200 27.80 -7.99 18.43
C LEU A 200 27.74 -7.40 16.98
N GLU A 201 27.58 -8.24 15.97
CA GLU A 201 27.37 -7.74 14.60
C GLU A 201 26.11 -6.87 14.49
N TYR A 202 25.03 -7.24 15.17
CA TYR A 202 23.76 -6.51 15.17
C TYR A 202 23.81 -5.17 15.90
N THR A 203 24.86 -4.88 16.69
CA THR A 203 25.07 -3.53 17.25
C THR A 203 25.44 -2.52 16.17
N THR A 204 25.94 -2.96 15.01
CA THR A 204 26.24 -2.13 13.86
C THR A 204 25.10 -2.27 12.86
N ILE A 205 24.23 -1.27 12.80
CA ILE A 205 23.07 -1.25 11.93
C ILE A 205 23.50 -0.85 10.53
N LYS A 206 23.23 -1.72 9.55
CA LYS A 206 23.64 -1.53 8.15
C LYS A 206 22.40 -1.47 7.24
N SER A 207 22.54 -0.74 6.13
CA SER A 207 21.54 -0.77 5.08
C SER A 207 21.50 -2.15 4.40
N PRO A 208 20.35 -2.80 4.26
CA PRO A 208 20.25 -4.05 3.51
C PRO A 208 20.22 -3.84 1.98
N VAL A 209 19.94 -2.62 1.52
CA VAL A 209 19.73 -2.26 0.11
C VAL A 209 20.44 -0.96 -0.26
N ASP A 210 20.63 -0.76 -1.55
CA ASP A 210 21.01 0.54 -2.10
C ASP A 210 19.77 1.44 -2.13
N GLY A 211 19.90 2.72 -1.80
CA GLY A 211 18.76 3.62 -1.82
C GLY A 211 19.00 4.96 -1.15
N VAL A 212 17.92 5.60 -0.77
CA VAL A 212 17.90 6.90 -0.09
C VAL A 212 17.11 6.79 1.21
N VAL A 213 17.64 7.33 2.28
CA VAL A 213 16.96 7.38 3.59
C VAL A 213 15.79 8.35 3.51
N VAL A 214 14.57 7.84 3.58
CA VAL A 214 13.34 8.65 3.54
C VAL A 214 12.98 9.17 4.94
N LYS A 215 13.14 8.31 5.96
CA LYS A 215 12.87 8.68 7.36
C LYS A 215 13.94 8.14 8.28
N ARG A 216 14.30 8.93 9.28
CA ARG A 216 15.11 8.56 10.45
C ARG A 216 14.23 8.74 11.69
N LEU A 217 14.00 7.67 12.42
CA LEU A 217 13.07 7.63 13.57
C LEU A 217 13.79 7.61 14.91
N VAL A 218 15.13 7.70 14.91
CA VAL A 218 15.97 7.62 16.10
C VAL A 218 16.96 8.77 16.16
N ASN A 219 17.40 9.08 17.37
CA ASN A 219 18.42 10.10 17.66
C ASN A 219 19.59 9.52 18.44
N ILE A 220 20.75 10.20 18.38
CA ILE A 220 21.90 9.88 19.22
C ILE A 220 21.50 10.00 20.69
N GLY A 221 21.92 9.03 21.51
CA GLY A 221 21.56 8.95 22.92
C GLY A 221 20.20 8.30 23.20
N GLN A 222 19.41 7.99 22.18
CA GLN A 222 18.12 7.32 22.32
C GLN A 222 18.32 5.82 22.57
N THR A 223 17.60 5.27 23.55
CA THR A 223 17.55 3.83 23.80
C THR A 223 16.57 3.17 22.83
N VAL A 224 17.04 2.16 22.12
CA VAL A 224 16.22 1.29 21.28
C VAL A 224 16.05 -0.06 21.96
N ILE A 225 14.87 -0.65 21.84
CA ILE A 225 14.52 -1.92 22.46
C ILE A 225 14.09 -2.87 21.34
N SER A 226 14.80 -3.99 21.22
CA SER A 226 14.41 -5.09 20.35
C SER A 226 13.34 -5.93 21.05
N SER A 227 12.07 -5.55 20.88
CA SER A 227 10.91 -6.32 21.35
C SER A 227 10.25 -7.07 20.20
N MET A 228 9.14 -7.80 20.46
CA MET A 228 8.37 -8.51 19.43
C MET A 228 7.91 -7.63 18.25
N SER A 229 7.87 -6.30 18.44
CA SER A 229 7.73 -5.31 17.36
C SER A 229 9.06 -4.59 17.25
N ALA A 230 9.90 -4.97 16.30
CA ALA A 230 11.18 -4.32 16.06
C ALA A 230 10.96 -2.81 15.88
N SER A 231 11.64 -1.99 16.69
CA SER A 231 11.56 -0.53 16.53
C SER A 231 12.20 -0.16 15.20
N SER A 232 11.41 0.37 14.29
CA SER A 232 11.90 0.93 13.03
C SER A 232 12.83 2.11 13.31
N LEU A 233 14.02 2.08 12.73
CA LEU A 233 15.04 3.12 12.90
C LEU A 233 15.17 4.00 11.67
N PHE A 234 15.17 3.38 10.50
CA PHE A 234 15.27 4.03 9.20
C PHE A 234 14.30 3.42 8.19
N TYR A 235 13.71 4.28 7.36
CA TYR A 235 13.04 3.85 6.14
C TYR A 235 13.89 4.23 4.94
N ILE A 236 14.20 3.25 4.10
CA ILE A 236 15.04 3.40 2.91
C ILE A 236 14.21 3.08 1.69
N ALA A 237 14.11 4.04 0.77
CA ALA A 237 13.54 3.82 -0.56
C ALA A 237 14.64 3.36 -1.51
N THR A 238 14.41 2.27 -2.25
CA THR A 238 15.40 1.70 -3.17
C THR A 238 15.56 2.56 -4.42
N ASP A 239 14.43 3.02 -4.98
CA ASP A 239 14.44 3.86 -6.19
C ASP A 239 13.34 4.92 -6.11
N LEU A 240 13.74 6.19 -6.22
CA LEU A 240 12.82 7.34 -6.30
C LEU A 240 12.44 7.71 -7.73
N SER A 241 13.00 7.04 -8.75
CA SER A 241 12.61 7.25 -10.15
C SER A 241 11.27 6.58 -10.49
N LYS A 242 10.81 5.69 -9.63
CA LYS A 242 9.51 5.02 -9.69
C LYS A 242 8.79 5.24 -8.37
N LEU A 243 7.62 5.82 -8.46
CA LEU A 243 6.73 5.99 -7.32
C LEU A 243 5.42 5.26 -7.58
N LYS A 244 4.69 5.01 -6.53
CA LYS A 244 3.29 4.55 -6.59
C LYS A 244 2.40 5.57 -5.92
N ILE A 245 1.17 5.71 -6.43
CA ILE A 245 0.12 6.41 -5.71
C ILE A 245 -0.84 5.37 -5.16
N TRP A 246 -1.09 5.42 -3.87
CA TRP A 246 -2.14 4.64 -3.23
C TRP A 246 -3.39 5.50 -3.17
N ALA A 247 -4.29 5.29 -4.14
CA ALA A 247 -5.52 6.05 -4.24
C ALA A 247 -6.66 5.31 -3.54
N ALA A 248 -7.38 6.01 -2.65
CA ALA A 248 -8.56 5.49 -1.98
C ALA A 248 -9.80 5.73 -2.84
N VAL A 249 -10.41 4.65 -3.32
CA VAL A 249 -11.58 4.66 -4.21
C VAL A 249 -12.76 4.03 -3.49
N ASN A 250 -13.96 4.64 -3.64
CA ASN A 250 -15.20 4.11 -3.07
C ASN A 250 -15.62 2.79 -3.72
N GLU A 251 -16.30 1.93 -2.95
CA GLU A 251 -16.86 0.67 -3.43
C GLU A 251 -17.78 0.85 -4.65
N ALA A 252 -18.54 1.95 -4.71
CA ALA A 252 -19.46 2.24 -5.83
C ALA A 252 -18.72 2.42 -7.17
N ASP A 253 -17.48 2.90 -7.14
CA ASP A 253 -16.73 3.30 -8.33
C ASP A 253 -15.68 2.26 -8.75
N ILE A 254 -15.25 1.39 -7.82
CA ILE A 254 -14.17 0.42 -8.04
C ILE A 254 -14.45 -0.54 -9.20
N GLY A 255 -15.74 -0.85 -9.43
CA GLY A 255 -16.18 -1.72 -10.52
C GLY A 255 -15.86 -1.21 -11.93
N SER A 256 -15.62 0.09 -12.08
CA SER A 256 -15.29 0.76 -13.35
C SER A 256 -13.79 0.91 -13.58
N ILE A 257 -12.94 0.59 -12.60
CA ILE A 257 -11.49 0.69 -12.69
C ILE A 257 -10.89 -0.65 -13.16
N ARG A 258 -9.92 -0.58 -14.07
CA ARG A 258 -9.25 -1.76 -14.66
C ARG A 258 -7.74 -1.61 -14.59
N LYS A 259 -7.02 -2.74 -14.48
CA LYS A 259 -5.57 -2.78 -14.63
C LYS A 259 -5.15 -2.24 -16.00
N GLY A 260 -4.11 -1.41 -16.03
CA GLY A 260 -3.58 -0.79 -17.25
C GLY A 260 -4.33 0.48 -17.68
N GLN A 261 -5.34 0.92 -16.92
CA GLN A 261 -6.10 2.12 -17.20
C GLN A 261 -5.24 3.37 -16.99
N GLU A 262 -5.37 4.36 -17.90
CA GLU A 262 -4.68 5.65 -17.79
C GLU A 262 -5.25 6.46 -16.63
N VAL A 263 -4.34 7.09 -15.89
CA VAL A 263 -4.66 7.93 -14.75
C VAL A 263 -3.99 9.27 -14.94
N LEU A 264 -4.75 10.33 -14.78
CA LEU A 264 -4.25 11.70 -14.68
C LEU A 264 -4.28 12.12 -13.22
N PHE A 265 -3.23 12.77 -12.76
CA PHE A 265 -3.22 13.26 -11.39
C PHE A 265 -2.49 14.61 -11.28
N THR A 266 -2.84 15.34 -10.25
CA THR A 266 -2.18 16.57 -9.84
C THR A 266 -1.72 16.43 -8.40
N VAL A 267 -0.65 17.12 -8.05
CA VAL A 267 -0.16 17.22 -6.68
C VAL A 267 -0.12 18.69 -6.28
N ASP A 268 -0.50 19.00 -5.05
CA ASP A 268 -0.62 20.38 -4.60
C ASP A 268 0.73 21.13 -4.61
N ALA A 269 1.83 20.38 -4.45
CA ALA A 269 3.19 20.93 -4.54
C ALA A 269 3.54 21.49 -5.94
N PHE A 270 2.86 21.04 -7.01
CA PHE A 270 3.06 21.47 -8.39
C PHE A 270 1.73 21.86 -9.03
N ALA A 271 1.10 22.91 -8.50
CA ALA A 271 -0.18 23.39 -8.96
C ALA A 271 -0.18 23.69 -10.48
N GLY A 272 -1.20 23.20 -11.19
CA GLY A 272 -1.37 23.36 -12.63
C GLY A 272 -0.60 22.38 -13.51
N ARG A 273 0.29 21.53 -12.96
CA ARG A 273 0.97 20.47 -13.72
C ARG A 273 0.20 19.16 -13.59
N LYS A 274 -0.23 18.61 -14.72
CA LYS A 274 -0.84 17.28 -14.79
C LYS A 274 0.26 16.23 -15.04
N PHE A 275 0.22 15.18 -14.25
CA PHE A 275 1.07 14.01 -14.37
C PHE A 275 0.25 12.81 -14.85
N LYS A 276 0.92 11.84 -15.43
CA LYS A 276 0.31 10.60 -15.90
C LYS A 276 0.80 9.42 -15.08
N GLY A 277 -0.12 8.49 -14.85
CA GLY A 277 0.16 7.20 -14.23
C GLY A 277 -0.66 6.11 -14.89
N THR A 278 -0.45 4.89 -14.45
CA THR A 278 -1.18 3.71 -14.95
C THR A 278 -1.59 2.84 -13.77
N VAL A 279 -2.81 2.35 -13.76
CA VAL A 279 -3.28 1.41 -12.74
C VAL A 279 -2.50 0.10 -12.81
N ASP A 280 -1.76 -0.22 -11.76
CA ASP A 280 -1.06 -1.51 -11.63
C ASP A 280 -2.02 -2.59 -11.12
N LYS A 281 -2.63 -2.36 -9.97
CA LYS A 281 -3.55 -3.32 -9.35
C LYS A 281 -4.51 -2.65 -8.38
N ILE A 282 -5.60 -3.37 -8.10
CA ILE A 282 -6.55 -3.04 -7.05
C ILE A 282 -6.26 -3.98 -5.89
N ARG A 283 -6.05 -3.44 -4.69
CA ARG A 283 -5.87 -4.26 -3.49
C ARG A 283 -7.22 -4.83 -3.05
N LEU A 284 -7.23 -6.10 -2.67
CA LEU A 284 -8.44 -6.79 -2.26
C LEU A 284 -8.84 -6.53 -0.80
N ASP A 285 -7.94 -5.94 -0.02
CA ASP A 285 -8.19 -5.50 1.35
C ASP A 285 -8.92 -4.16 1.34
N ALA A 286 -10.18 -4.20 1.70
CA ALA A 286 -10.98 -2.98 1.87
C ALA A 286 -10.78 -2.40 3.27
N THR A 287 -10.74 -1.07 3.35
CA THR A 287 -10.74 -0.35 4.63
C THR A 287 -12.12 0.25 4.85
N MET A 288 -12.70 0.00 6.02
CA MET A 288 -13.98 0.60 6.43
C MET A 288 -13.71 1.72 7.43
N THR A 289 -14.03 2.94 7.07
CA THR A 289 -13.94 4.11 7.95
C THR A 289 -15.28 4.83 7.96
N SER A 290 -15.87 5.02 9.13
CA SER A 290 -17.16 5.71 9.30
C SER A 290 -18.28 5.16 8.38
N ASN A 291 -18.40 3.84 8.26
CA ASN A 291 -19.36 3.14 7.38
C ASN A 291 -19.15 3.36 5.87
N VAL A 292 -18.02 3.92 5.46
CA VAL A 292 -17.63 4.05 4.05
C VAL A 292 -16.57 2.99 3.74
N VAL A 293 -16.85 2.14 2.76
CA VAL A 293 -15.92 1.12 2.27
C VAL A 293 -15.09 1.70 1.14
N THR A 294 -13.77 1.67 1.30
CA THR A 294 -12.81 2.13 0.30
C THR A 294 -11.81 1.03 -0.03
N TYR A 295 -11.43 0.95 -1.30
CA TYR A 295 -10.38 0.09 -1.82
C TYR A 295 -9.16 0.92 -2.19
N ILE A 296 -7.98 0.39 -1.96
CA ILE A 296 -6.75 1.03 -2.39
C ILE A 296 -6.40 0.56 -3.80
N VAL A 297 -6.21 1.52 -4.69
CA VAL A 297 -5.74 1.29 -6.05
C VAL A 297 -4.28 1.74 -6.14
N ASP A 298 -3.39 0.82 -6.51
CA ASP A 298 -1.98 1.10 -6.75
C ASP A 298 -1.82 1.62 -8.17
N ILE A 299 -1.22 2.78 -8.31
CA ILE A 299 -0.98 3.47 -9.60
C ILE A 299 0.52 3.63 -9.76
N ASP A 300 1.08 3.09 -10.83
CA ASP A 300 2.49 3.28 -11.19
C ASP A 300 2.71 4.68 -11.76
N VAL A 301 3.69 5.37 -11.22
CA VAL A 301 4.04 6.74 -11.59
C VAL A 301 5.52 6.81 -11.97
N PRO A 302 5.86 7.04 -13.23
CA PRO A 302 7.24 7.31 -13.64
C PRO A 302 7.70 8.69 -13.13
N ASN A 303 8.85 8.73 -12.47
CA ASN A 303 9.45 9.94 -11.91
C ASN A 303 10.93 10.08 -12.30
N PRO A 304 11.26 10.13 -13.61
CA PRO A 304 12.66 10.14 -14.06
C PRO A 304 13.44 11.35 -13.55
N ASP A 305 12.78 12.49 -13.46
CA ASP A 305 13.37 13.75 -13.00
C ASP A 305 13.45 13.85 -11.46
N LYS A 306 12.93 12.85 -10.74
CA LYS A 306 12.83 12.84 -9.26
C LYS A 306 12.17 14.09 -8.67
N LEU A 307 11.24 14.70 -9.43
CA LEU A 307 10.49 15.88 -9.00
C LEU A 307 9.46 15.54 -7.92
N LEU A 308 8.79 14.40 -8.09
CA LEU A 308 7.85 13.93 -7.10
C LEU A 308 8.62 13.30 -5.94
N ILE A 309 8.26 13.70 -4.73
CA ILE A 309 8.81 13.14 -3.51
C ILE A 309 7.76 12.24 -2.84
N PRO A 310 8.15 11.27 -2.02
CA PRO A 310 7.21 10.47 -1.23
C PRO A 310 6.33 11.32 -0.32
N TYR A 311 5.14 10.80 -0.04
CA TYR A 311 4.13 11.37 0.87
C TYR A 311 3.47 12.67 0.41
N LEU A 312 3.51 12.99 -0.89
CA LEU A 312 2.66 14.05 -1.45
C LEU A 312 1.22 13.57 -1.60
N THR A 313 0.27 14.44 -1.28
CA THR A 313 -1.13 14.21 -1.60
C THR A 313 -1.35 14.42 -3.10
N ALA A 314 -2.00 13.46 -3.73
CA ALA A 314 -2.32 13.46 -5.14
C ALA A 314 -3.85 13.45 -5.33
N ASN A 315 -4.35 14.36 -6.18
CA ASN A 315 -5.72 14.34 -6.66
C ASN A 315 -5.73 13.54 -7.97
N VAL A 316 -6.38 12.40 -7.96
CA VAL A 316 -6.31 11.36 -9.00
C VAL A 316 -7.60 11.32 -9.78
N GLN A 317 -7.50 11.26 -11.11
CA GLN A 317 -8.61 11.11 -12.06
C GLN A 317 -8.37 9.85 -12.89
N PHE A 318 -9.14 8.80 -12.63
CA PHE A 318 -9.12 7.58 -13.44
C PHE A 318 -9.94 7.83 -14.71
N VAL A 319 -9.33 7.69 -15.89
CA VAL A 319 -10.00 7.88 -17.18
C VAL A 319 -10.80 6.61 -17.47
N VAL A 320 -12.11 6.66 -17.25
CA VAL A 320 -13.02 5.53 -17.50
C VAL A 320 -13.35 5.41 -18.97
N GLU A 321 -13.66 6.54 -19.61
CA GLU A 321 -14.00 6.61 -21.02
C GLU A 321 -13.53 7.94 -21.63
N ASP A 322 -12.96 7.87 -22.83
CA ASP A 322 -12.52 9.03 -23.63
C ASP A 322 -13.31 9.04 -24.94
N ILE A 323 -14.39 9.82 -24.99
CA ILE A 323 -15.28 9.95 -26.16
C ILE A 323 -14.82 11.16 -26.95
N ARG A 324 -14.33 10.93 -28.14
CA ARG A 324 -13.79 12.00 -29.01
C ARG A 324 -14.79 12.40 -30.07
N ASN A 325 -14.80 13.72 -30.40
CA ASN A 325 -15.59 14.30 -31.47
C ASN A 325 -17.10 13.98 -31.39
N ALA A 326 -17.67 13.95 -30.18
CA ALA A 326 -19.11 13.78 -29.95
C ALA A 326 -19.85 15.12 -29.84
N PHE A 327 -21.13 15.15 -30.20
CA PHE A 327 -21.97 16.29 -29.85
C PHE A 327 -22.17 16.32 -28.34
N LEU A 328 -21.86 17.46 -27.73
CA LEU A 328 -21.99 17.68 -26.30
C LEU A 328 -23.13 18.63 -25.98
N VAL A 329 -23.95 18.24 -25.03
CA VAL A 329 -25.06 19.03 -24.54
C VAL A 329 -25.02 19.14 -23.03
N SER A 330 -25.27 20.33 -22.52
CA SER A 330 -25.43 20.57 -21.08
C SER A 330 -26.54 19.67 -20.50
N ASN A 331 -26.32 19.10 -19.34
CA ASN A 331 -27.31 18.31 -18.63
C ASN A 331 -28.56 19.14 -18.27
N ALA A 332 -28.44 20.46 -18.19
CA ALA A 332 -29.57 21.37 -18.02
C ALA A 332 -30.51 21.34 -19.23
N ALA A 333 -29.97 21.37 -20.46
CA ALA A 333 -30.74 21.29 -21.68
C ALA A 333 -31.48 19.95 -21.83
N LEU A 334 -30.92 18.83 -21.38
CA LEU A 334 -31.59 17.52 -21.38
C LEU A 334 -32.72 17.40 -20.35
N ARG A 335 -32.73 18.26 -19.35
CA ARG A 335 -33.79 18.32 -18.31
C ARG A 335 -34.82 19.37 -18.59
N PHE A 336 -34.52 20.30 -19.52
CA PHE A 336 -35.40 21.39 -19.85
C PHE A 336 -36.72 20.88 -20.42
N ARG A 337 -37.82 21.39 -19.89
CA ARG A 337 -39.20 21.14 -20.36
C ARG A 337 -39.90 22.48 -20.49
N PRO A 338 -40.23 22.92 -21.72
CA PRO A 338 -40.92 24.16 -21.90
C PRO A 338 -42.38 24.08 -21.39
N GLU A 339 -42.90 25.19 -20.93
CA GLU A 339 -44.34 25.31 -20.62
C GLU A 339 -45.16 25.15 -21.90
N THR A 340 -46.26 24.43 -21.81
CA THR A 340 -47.11 24.06 -22.97
C THR A 340 -47.67 25.26 -23.72
N GLU A 341 -47.75 26.44 -23.11
CA GLU A 341 -48.23 27.69 -23.69
C GLU A 341 -47.20 28.36 -24.62
N LEU A 342 -45.92 28.03 -24.46
CA LEU A 342 -44.79 28.59 -25.21
C LEU A 342 -44.39 27.74 -26.43
N VAL A 343 -45.03 26.58 -26.61
CA VAL A 343 -44.78 25.67 -27.72
C VAL A 343 -45.94 25.74 -28.71
N SER A 344 -45.63 25.94 -29.99
CA SER A 344 -46.68 25.99 -31.01
C SER A 344 -47.40 24.64 -31.11
N ALA A 345 -48.65 24.64 -31.60
CA ALA A 345 -49.48 23.44 -31.72
C ALA A 345 -48.81 22.35 -32.59
N GLU A 346 -48.04 22.75 -33.61
CA GLU A 346 -47.31 21.83 -34.51
C GLU A 346 -46.13 21.14 -33.79
N GLN A 347 -45.35 21.90 -33.03
CA GLN A 347 -44.22 21.37 -32.27
C GLN A 347 -44.66 20.52 -31.08
N LYS A 348 -45.83 20.89 -30.48
CA LYS A 348 -46.45 20.05 -29.47
C LYS A 348 -46.86 18.68 -30.04
N ALA A 349 -47.47 18.66 -31.23
CA ALA A 349 -47.78 17.40 -31.91
C ALA A 349 -46.54 16.60 -32.30
N ALA A 350 -45.41 17.26 -32.64
CA ALA A 350 -44.12 16.60 -32.87
C ALA A 350 -43.55 15.97 -31.57
N PHE A 351 -43.58 16.71 -30.47
CA PHE A 351 -43.16 16.22 -29.16
C PHE A 351 -44.02 15.04 -28.66
N ASP A 352 -45.35 15.11 -28.85
CA ASP A 352 -46.27 14.05 -28.45
C ASP A 352 -46.01 12.74 -29.22
N ARG A 353 -45.56 12.82 -30.48
CA ARG A 353 -45.15 11.64 -31.27
C ARG A 353 -43.87 11.00 -30.72
N MET A 354 -43.00 11.76 -30.04
CA MET A 354 -41.76 11.26 -29.42
C MET A 354 -42.01 10.66 -28.03
N GLN A 355 -43.11 10.96 -27.38
CA GLN A 355 -43.47 10.49 -26.04
C GLN A 355 -43.40 8.96 -25.88
N PRO A 356 -43.88 8.11 -26.81
CA PRO A 356 -43.82 6.67 -26.70
C PRO A 356 -42.38 6.16 -26.68
N GLU A 357 -41.45 6.80 -27.40
CA GLU A 357 -40.05 6.44 -27.47
C GLU A 357 -39.26 6.88 -26.20
N LEU A 358 -39.70 7.99 -25.59
CA LEU A 358 -39.16 8.48 -24.33
C LEU A 358 -39.60 7.62 -23.13
N ALA A 359 -40.83 7.11 -23.19
CA ALA A 359 -41.43 6.28 -22.14
C ALA A 359 -41.04 4.78 -22.26
N ALA A 360 -40.45 4.39 -23.38
CA ALA A 360 -40.09 2.99 -23.61
C ALA A 360 -39.07 2.52 -22.55
N PRO A 361 -39.33 1.35 -21.95
CA PRO A 361 -38.36 0.79 -20.99
C PRO A 361 -37.04 0.50 -21.70
N VAL A 362 -35.92 0.99 -21.12
CA VAL A 362 -34.58 0.74 -21.64
C VAL A 362 -34.26 -0.73 -21.46
N ARG A 363 -34.14 -1.47 -22.57
CA ARG A 363 -33.69 -2.87 -22.56
C ARG A 363 -32.18 -2.89 -22.38
N ASP A 364 -31.69 -4.00 -21.82
CA ASP A 364 -30.26 -4.20 -21.59
C ASP A 364 -29.44 -3.92 -22.87
N GLY A 365 -28.45 -3.01 -22.79
CA GLY A 365 -27.65 -2.57 -23.94
C GLY A 365 -28.24 -1.44 -24.79
N GLN A 366 -29.47 -0.95 -24.54
CA GLN A 366 -30.04 0.21 -25.24
C GLN A 366 -29.78 1.52 -24.52
N LYS A 367 -29.28 2.53 -25.26
CA LYS A 367 -29.09 3.87 -24.73
C LYS A 367 -30.44 4.59 -24.55
N LYS A 368 -30.58 5.33 -23.46
CA LYS A 368 -31.79 6.07 -23.13
C LYS A 368 -32.02 7.21 -24.13
N LYS A 369 -33.25 7.42 -24.59
CA LYS A 369 -33.59 8.55 -25.42
C LYS A 369 -33.91 9.78 -24.57
N ALA A 370 -33.64 10.96 -25.11
CA ALA A 370 -33.92 12.24 -24.49
C ALA A 370 -34.38 13.24 -25.58
N VAL A 371 -34.94 14.38 -25.18
CA VAL A 371 -35.26 15.46 -26.10
C VAL A 371 -34.40 16.67 -25.77
N VAL A 372 -33.85 17.27 -26.81
CA VAL A 372 -33.21 18.59 -26.79
C VAL A 372 -34.04 19.57 -27.56
N TRP A 373 -34.18 20.78 -27.05
CA TRP A 373 -35.00 21.82 -27.68
C TRP A 373 -34.09 22.83 -28.39
N GLU A 374 -34.29 23.01 -29.68
CA GLU A 374 -33.65 24.04 -30.50
C GLU A 374 -34.52 25.29 -30.50
N LEU A 375 -33.92 26.45 -30.22
CA LEU A 375 -34.58 27.74 -30.39
C LEU A 375 -34.25 28.29 -31.77
N ARG A 376 -35.30 28.38 -32.66
CA ARG A 376 -35.19 28.96 -33.97
C ARG A 376 -36.34 29.94 -34.15
N ASP A 377 -36.08 31.15 -34.61
CA ASP A 377 -37.10 32.20 -34.86
C ASP A 377 -38.03 32.40 -33.66
N ASN A 378 -37.52 32.37 -32.44
CA ASN A 378 -38.27 32.48 -31.19
C ASN A 378 -39.29 31.34 -30.95
N LEU A 379 -39.15 30.21 -31.65
CA LEU A 379 -39.96 28.99 -31.50
C LEU A 379 -39.07 27.81 -31.09
N LEU A 380 -39.62 26.92 -30.26
CA LEU A 380 -38.89 25.74 -29.71
C LEU A 380 -39.20 24.51 -30.56
N TYR A 381 -38.16 23.91 -31.12
CA TYR A 381 -38.22 22.67 -31.92
C TYR A 381 -37.67 21.49 -31.13
N PRO A 382 -38.47 20.42 -30.91
CA PRO A 382 -37.99 19.23 -30.20
C PRO A 382 -37.18 18.33 -31.12
N HIS A 383 -35.97 17.92 -30.69
CA HIS A 383 -35.12 16.93 -31.34
C HIS A 383 -34.96 15.71 -30.46
N LEU A 384 -35.32 14.55 -30.98
CA LEU A 384 -35.07 13.28 -30.29
C LEU A 384 -33.62 12.88 -30.44
N VAL A 385 -32.95 12.68 -29.30
CA VAL A 385 -31.55 12.32 -29.26
C VAL A 385 -31.33 11.06 -28.41
N THR A 386 -30.32 10.28 -28.74
CA THR A 386 -29.85 9.17 -27.93
C THR A 386 -28.85 9.69 -26.92
N LYS A 387 -29.14 9.54 -25.64
CA LYS A 387 -28.27 9.95 -24.54
C LYS A 387 -27.12 8.94 -24.41
N GLY A 388 -25.90 9.43 -24.57
CA GLY A 388 -24.66 8.68 -24.26
C GLY A 388 -24.20 8.88 -22.82
N GLU A 389 -22.91 8.74 -22.61
CA GLU A 389 -22.27 8.91 -21.31
C GLU A 389 -22.17 10.39 -20.90
N SER A 390 -22.04 10.64 -19.60
CA SER A 390 -22.04 11.98 -19.02
C SER A 390 -20.92 12.12 -17.97
N ASN A 391 -20.27 13.28 -17.96
CA ASN A 391 -19.33 13.66 -16.91
C ASN A 391 -19.96 14.46 -15.74
N GLY A 392 -21.31 14.51 -15.67
CA GLY A 392 -22.02 15.27 -14.64
C GLY A 392 -22.43 16.67 -15.09
N MET A 393 -21.69 17.34 -15.98
CA MET A 393 -22.03 18.65 -16.56
C MET A 393 -22.53 18.53 -18.00
N LEU A 394 -21.80 17.81 -18.83
CA LEU A 394 -22.08 17.58 -20.24
C LEU A 394 -22.44 16.10 -20.46
N THR A 395 -23.29 15.86 -21.46
CA THR A 395 -23.62 14.52 -21.93
C THR A 395 -23.35 14.44 -23.42
N ALA A 396 -22.67 13.37 -23.84
CA ALA A 396 -22.53 13.05 -25.25
C ALA A 396 -23.89 12.61 -25.81
N ILE A 397 -24.27 13.15 -26.95
CA ILE A 397 -25.54 12.81 -27.62
C ILE A 397 -25.27 12.33 -29.05
N ALA A 398 -26.18 11.47 -29.54
CA ALA A 398 -26.24 11.09 -30.94
C ALA A 398 -27.68 11.24 -31.43
N GLY A 399 -27.88 11.80 -32.63
CA GLY A 399 -29.20 11.96 -33.22
C GLY A 399 -29.10 12.08 -34.73
N GLU A 400 -30.06 11.49 -35.45
CA GLU A 400 -30.08 11.52 -36.92
C GLU A 400 -30.35 12.93 -37.49
N THR A 401 -30.92 13.80 -36.67
CA THR A 401 -31.32 15.17 -37.04
C THR A 401 -30.33 16.24 -36.64
N LEU A 402 -29.26 15.89 -35.94
CA LEU A 402 -28.23 16.83 -35.53
C LEU A 402 -27.17 16.96 -36.65
N ARG A 403 -27.15 18.12 -37.31
CA ARG A 403 -26.16 18.45 -38.37
C ARG A 403 -25.31 19.64 -37.96
#